data_8b27ea77ecd35ad2d6732c8438cf78cc
#
_entry.id   8b27ea77ecd35ad2d6732c8438cf78cc
#
_cell.length_a   1.000
_cell.length_b   1.000
_cell.length_c   1.000
_cell.angle_alpha   90.00
_cell.angle_beta   90.00
_cell.angle_gamma   90.00
#
_symmetry.space_group_name_H-M   'P 1'
#
loop_
_entity.id
_entity.type
_entity.pdbx_description
1 polymer ?
#
loop_
_entity_poly.entity_id
_entity_poly.type
_entity_poly.pdbx_seq_one_letter_code
_entity_poly.pdbx_strand_id
1 'polypeptide(L)'
;ISDQKKMTDIQNLSLDDLLPRARVAEDVIKNASNKTLFISGAGGSIGSEIARQLLKHSPIQIILFDVSEINLFNIERQCQAIKEAQNLSTEIIPILGDIRDKKNLGYLFKKFQINHVYHAAAYKHVPLVEAPHNITKACENNIIGTHNIALIAAEHNVESFVMISTDKAVRPSNIMGASKRMAEMFIQSLNSTASKTKFSMVRFGNVINSSGSVIPVFLDQIARGGPVTVTDKDV
;
A
#
# COMPACT_ATOMS: atom_id res chain seq x y z
N ILE A 1 -40.52 0.31 13.80
CA ILE A 1 -39.79 1.39 14.53
C ILE A 1 -38.53 0.86 15.20
N SER A 2 -38.48 -0.43 15.66
CA SER A 2 -37.28 -1.02 16.29
C SER A 2 -36.15 -1.28 15.29
N ASP A 3 -36.46 -1.65 14.05
CA ASP A 3 -35.46 -2.04 13.04
C ASP A 3 -34.76 -0.85 12.39
N GLN A 4 -35.46 0.28 12.24
CA GLN A 4 -34.83 1.51 11.76
C GLN A 4 -33.84 2.10 12.76
N LYS A 5 -34.09 1.97 14.05
CA LYS A 5 -33.18 2.44 15.11
C LYS A 5 -31.90 1.60 15.17
N LYS A 6 -32.01 0.26 14.97
CA LYS A 6 -30.84 -0.61 14.86
C LYS A 6 -29.99 -0.36 13.62
N MET A 7 -30.59 0.00 12.48
CA MET A 7 -29.86 0.38 11.27
C MET A 7 -29.07 1.67 11.42
N THR A 8 -29.62 2.65 12.15
CA THR A 8 -28.93 3.92 12.41
C THR A 8 -27.71 3.75 13.33
N ASP A 9 -27.79 2.81 14.28
CA ASP A 9 -26.68 2.51 15.19
C ASP A 9 -25.49 1.84 14.45
N ILE A 10 -25.76 1.02 13.44
CA ILE A 10 -24.68 0.38 12.63
C ILE A 10 -23.98 1.41 11.72
N GLN A 11 -24.72 2.40 11.21
CA GLN A 11 -24.13 3.47 10.37
C GLN A 11 -23.24 4.43 11.16
N ASN A 12 -23.40 4.51 12.47
CA ASN A 12 -22.65 5.37 13.37
C ASN A 12 -21.51 4.65 14.10
N LEU A 13 -21.30 3.34 13.88
CA LEU A 13 -20.15 2.62 14.44
C LEU A 13 -18.85 3.18 13.86
N SER A 14 -18.10 3.86 14.70
CA SER A 14 -16.73 4.25 14.44
C SER A 14 -15.85 3.00 14.44
N LEU A 15 -14.86 2.96 13.54
CA LEU A 15 -13.85 1.89 13.55
C LEU A 15 -13.04 1.85 14.86
N ASP A 16 -12.94 2.97 15.55
CA ASP A 16 -12.28 3.08 16.85
C ASP A 16 -13.08 2.37 17.95
N ASP A 17 -14.41 2.23 17.79
CA ASP A 17 -15.28 1.49 18.72
C ASP A 17 -15.09 -0.03 18.63
N LEU A 18 -14.64 -0.52 17.46
CA LEU A 18 -14.47 -1.96 17.20
C LEU A 18 -13.06 -2.48 17.56
N LEU A 19 -12.06 -1.62 17.54
CA LEU A 19 -10.67 -2.00 17.77
C LEU A 19 -9.93 -0.87 18.51
N PRO A 20 -9.85 -0.91 19.85
CA PRO A 20 -8.99 0.03 20.58
C PRO A 20 -7.54 -0.18 20.12
N ARG A 21 -7.04 0.73 19.30
CA ARG A 21 -5.65 0.70 18.81
C ARG A 21 -4.76 1.41 19.80
N ALA A 22 -3.84 0.67 20.41
CA ALA A 22 -2.65 1.32 20.95
C ALA A 22 -1.94 2.02 19.78
N ARG A 23 -1.86 3.35 19.81
CA ARG A 23 -1.06 4.11 18.84
C ARG A 23 0.38 3.60 18.96
N VAL A 24 0.92 3.05 17.89
CA VAL A 24 2.33 2.68 17.83
C VAL A 24 3.15 3.94 18.11
N ALA A 25 4.12 3.81 19.02
CA ALA A 25 4.92 4.91 19.50
C ALA A 25 5.47 5.76 18.33
N GLU A 26 5.37 7.07 18.47
CA GLU A 26 5.84 8.08 17.51
C GLU A 26 7.33 7.93 17.13
N ASP A 27 8.10 7.19 17.94
CA ASP A 27 9.54 6.99 17.76
C ASP A 27 9.95 6.25 16.48
N VAL A 28 9.06 5.41 15.92
CA VAL A 28 9.37 4.63 14.70
C VAL A 28 9.37 5.50 13.45
N ILE A 29 8.70 6.64 13.47
CA ILE A 29 8.48 7.50 12.30
C ILE A 29 9.43 8.72 12.30
N LYS A 30 10.17 8.96 13.37
CA LYS A 30 11.16 10.08 13.46
C LYS A 30 12.22 10.06 12.35
N ASN A 31 12.45 8.90 11.72
CA ASN A 31 13.40 8.78 10.61
C ASN A 31 12.90 9.38 9.28
N ALA A 32 11.65 9.86 9.19
CA ALA A 32 11.14 10.46 7.96
C ALA A 32 11.53 11.93 7.79
N SER A 33 11.80 12.64 8.89
CA SER A 33 12.22 14.05 8.85
C SER A 33 13.51 14.22 8.07
N ASN A 34 13.55 15.24 7.22
CA ASN A 34 14.71 15.57 6.37
C ASN A 34 15.11 14.45 5.38
N LYS A 35 14.17 13.61 4.98
CA LYS A 35 14.38 12.51 4.03
C LYS A 35 13.52 12.66 2.77
N THR A 36 14.00 12.07 1.68
CA THR A 36 13.23 11.84 0.45
C THR A 36 12.59 10.47 0.50
N LEU A 37 11.27 10.42 0.45
CA LEU A 37 10.47 9.20 0.58
C LEU A 37 9.86 8.83 -0.77
N PHE A 38 9.88 7.55 -1.12
CA PHE A 38 9.24 7.03 -2.32
C PHE A 38 8.16 6.01 -1.93
N ILE A 39 6.94 6.24 -2.39
CA ILE A 39 5.80 5.37 -2.11
C ILE A 39 5.25 4.85 -3.43
N SER A 40 5.44 3.56 -3.72
CA SER A 40 4.83 2.91 -4.88
C SER A 40 3.44 2.35 -4.52
N GLY A 41 2.49 2.46 -5.45
CA GLY A 41 1.08 2.19 -5.16
C GLY A 41 0.51 3.24 -4.21
N ALA A 42 0.96 4.49 -4.36
CA ALA A 42 0.63 5.60 -3.48
C ALA A 42 -0.87 5.93 -3.45
N GLY A 43 -1.58 5.68 -4.53
CA GLY A 43 -3.03 5.90 -4.62
C GLY A 43 -3.88 4.75 -4.09
N GLY A 44 -3.28 3.60 -3.77
CA GLY A 44 -3.98 2.47 -3.14
C GLY A 44 -4.32 2.73 -1.68
N SER A 45 -5.19 1.88 -1.07
CA SER A 45 -5.65 2.06 0.32
C SER A 45 -4.50 2.15 1.32
N ILE A 46 -3.48 1.32 1.18
CA ILE A 46 -2.33 1.29 2.10
C ILE A 46 -1.33 2.39 1.74
N GLY A 47 -0.97 2.54 0.47
CA GLY A 47 0.00 3.55 0.04
C GLY A 47 -0.46 4.97 0.37
N SER A 48 -1.74 5.26 0.19
CA SER A 48 -2.31 6.57 0.50
C SER A 48 -2.29 6.88 2.01
N GLU A 49 -2.55 5.88 2.85
CA GLU A 49 -2.47 6.06 4.30
C GLU A 49 -1.01 6.25 4.76
N ILE A 50 -0.08 5.48 4.20
CA ILE A 50 1.36 5.67 4.45
C ILE A 50 1.76 7.11 4.07
N ALA A 51 1.34 7.61 2.90
CA ALA A 51 1.64 8.97 2.46
C ALA A 51 1.11 10.02 3.45
N ARG A 52 -0.15 9.91 3.87
CA ARG A 52 -0.76 10.83 4.84
C ARG A 52 -0.05 10.81 6.21
N GLN A 53 0.33 9.64 6.70
CA GLN A 53 1.01 9.52 7.99
C GLN A 53 2.44 10.07 7.92
N LEU A 54 3.21 9.71 6.87
CA LEU A 54 4.58 10.16 6.73
C LEU A 54 4.69 11.67 6.48
N LEU A 55 3.73 12.27 5.79
CA LEU A 55 3.70 13.71 5.54
C LEU A 55 3.71 14.54 6.84
N LYS A 56 3.06 14.04 7.89
CA LYS A 56 3.01 14.70 9.22
C LYS A 56 4.38 14.83 9.90
N HIS A 57 5.38 14.09 9.42
CA HIS A 57 6.76 14.12 9.94
C HIS A 57 7.69 15.01 9.14
N SER A 58 7.13 15.85 8.26
CA SER A 58 7.86 16.86 7.49
C SER A 58 9.08 16.31 6.75
N PRO A 59 8.93 15.28 5.90
CA PRO A 59 10.01 14.88 5.01
C PRO A 59 10.39 16.03 4.06
N ILE A 60 11.59 16.01 3.48
CA ILE A 60 11.97 16.99 2.45
C ILE A 60 11.07 16.85 1.23
N GLN A 61 10.97 15.60 0.75
CA GLN A 61 10.17 15.25 -0.42
C GLN A 61 9.39 13.96 -0.19
N ILE A 62 8.19 13.89 -0.73
CA ILE A 62 7.38 12.68 -0.83
C ILE A 62 7.05 12.42 -2.30
N ILE A 63 7.56 11.32 -2.84
CA ILE A 63 7.29 10.89 -4.21
C ILE A 63 6.13 9.91 -4.17
N LEU A 64 5.00 10.31 -4.74
CA LEU A 64 3.81 9.50 -4.88
C LEU A 64 3.83 8.83 -6.26
N PHE A 65 4.11 7.53 -6.31
CA PHE A 65 4.24 6.79 -7.55
C PHE A 65 3.09 5.79 -7.71
N ASP A 66 2.31 5.93 -8.77
CA ASP A 66 1.19 5.02 -9.05
C ASP A 66 0.97 4.86 -10.56
N VAL A 67 0.41 3.74 -10.97
CA VAL A 67 0.01 3.47 -12.37
C VAL A 67 -1.37 4.02 -12.69
N SER A 68 -2.18 4.28 -11.68
CA SER A 68 -3.54 4.82 -11.81
C SER A 68 -3.55 6.33 -11.69
N GLU A 69 -3.82 7.03 -12.80
CA GLU A 69 -3.94 8.49 -12.83
C GLU A 69 -4.94 9.01 -11.80
N ILE A 70 -6.16 8.45 -11.78
CA ILE A 70 -7.21 8.91 -10.87
C ILE A 70 -6.85 8.72 -9.39
N ASN A 71 -6.22 7.61 -9.04
CA ASN A 71 -5.82 7.35 -7.67
C ASN A 71 -4.66 8.26 -7.26
N LEU A 72 -3.72 8.50 -8.17
CA LEU A 72 -2.59 9.40 -7.96
C LEU A 72 -3.06 10.84 -7.75
N PHE A 73 -3.95 11.34 -8.60
CA PHE A 73 -4.57 12.65 -8.47
C PHE A 73 -5.29 12.83 -7.13
N ASN A 74 -6.06 11.81 -6.70
CA ASN A 74 -6.79 11.87 -5.44
C ASN A 74 -5.87 11.95 -4.23
N ILE A 75 -4.79 11.16 -4.18
CA ILE A 75 -3.87 11.21 -3.04
C ILE A 75 -3.01 12.47 -3.05
N GLU A 76 -2.61 12.96 -4.20
CA GLU A 76 -1.91 14.25 -4.31
C GLU A 76 -2.73 15.37 -3.69
N ARG A 77 -4.00 15.52 -4.10
CA ARG A 77 -4.91 16.53 -3.53
C ARG A 77 -5.04 16.42 -2.02
N GLN A 78 -5.17 15.21 -1.48
CA GLN A 78 -5.25 14.99 -0.04
C GLN A 78 -3.96 15.41 0.67
N CYS A 79 -2.81 15.06 0.11
CA CYS A 79 -1.51 15.45 0.66
C CYS A 79 -1.31 16.98 0.59
N GLN A 80 -1.71 17.63 -0.48
CA GLN A 80 -1.65 19.10 -0.58
C GLN A 80 -2.53 19.78 0.49
N ALA A 81 -3.75 19.29 0.67
CA ALA A 81 -4.63 19.82 1.71
C ALA A 81 -4.04 19.66 3.14
N ILE A 82 -3.41 18.53 3.43
CA ILE A 82 -2.72 18.32 4.72
C ILE A 82 -1.53 19.27 4.86
N LYS A 83 -0.72 19.40 3.79
CA LYS A 83 0.43 20.30 3.75
C LYS A 83 0.02 21.73 4.06
N GLU A 84 -1.02 22.23 3.42
CA GLU A 84 -1.56 23.58 3.63
C GLU A 84 -2.10 23.75 5.06
N ALA A 85 -2.95 22.82 5.53
CA ALA A 85 -3.56 22.89 6.86
C ALA A 85 -2.52 22.85 8.00
N GLN A 86 -1.37 22.19 7.79
CA GLN A 86 -0.31 22.07 8.80
C GLN A 86 0.91 22.94 8.50
N ASN A 87 0.84 23.77 7.48
CA ASN A 87 1.95 24.66 7.02
C ASN A 87 3.29 23.92 6.87
N LEU A 88 3.27 22.75 6.19
CA LEU A 88 4.44 21.92 5.98
C LEU A 88 5.27 22.42 4.77
N SER A 89 6.60 22.32 4.87
CA SER A 89 7.52 22.66 3.77
C SER A 89 7.76 21.51 2.79
N THR A 90 7.26 20.31 3.06
CA THR A 90 7.46 19.10 2.25
C THR A 90 7.08 19.33 0.78
N GLU A 91 7.95 18.92 -0.14
CA GLU A 91 7.63 18.88 -1.57
C GLU A 91 6.87 17.57 -1.88
N ILE A 92 5.69 17.67 -2.49
CA ILE A 92 4.85 16.54 -2.89
C ILE A 92 5.00 16.37 -4.39
N ILE A 93 5.49 15.20 -4.83
CA ILE A 93 5.84 14.93 -6.23
C ILE A 93 5.02 13.73 -6.72
N PRO A 94 3.90 13.95 -7.42
CA PRO A 94 3.14 12.87 -8.05
C PRO A 94 3.84 12.42 -9.33
N ILE A 95 4.03 11.11 -9.48
CA ILE A 95 4.64 10.50 -10.68
C ILE A 95 3.76 9.35 -11.16
N LEU A 96 3.21 9.50 -12.35
CA LEU A 96 2.51 8.43 -13.04
C LEU A 96 3.53 7.45 -13.63
N GLY A 97 3.46 6.19 -13.21
CA GLY A 97 4.43 5.20 -13.68
C GLY A 97 4.13 3.77 -13.24
N ASP A 98 4.84 2.84 -13.86
CA ASP A 98 4.69 1.40 -13.65
C ASP A 98 5.97 0.83 -13.01
N ILE A 99 5.84 0.07 -11.92
CA ILE A 99 6.98 -0.59 -11.25
C ILE A 99 7.69 -1.62 -12.13
N ARG A 100 7.09 -2.04 -13.23
CA ARG A 100 7.70 -2.93 -14.23
C ARG A 100 8.66 -2.19 -15.15
N ASP A 101 8.56 -0.87 -15.24
CA ASP A 101 9.49 -0.04 -16.03
C ASP A 101 10.77 0.24 -15.23
N LYS A 102 11.71 -0.73 -15.31
CA LYS A 102 13.01 -0.64 -14.65
C LYS A 102 13.80 0.61 -15.07
N LYS A 103 13.70 1.02 -16.34
CA LYS A 103 14.44 2.17 -16.87
C LYS A 103 13.96 3.48 -16.22
N ASN A 104 12.65 3.66 -16.17
CA ASN A 104 12.04 4.83 -15.52
C ASN A 104 12.37 4.87 -14.02
N LEU A 105 12.24 3.74 -13.32
CA LEU A 105 12.61 3.65 -11.91
C LEU A 105 14.08 4.07 -11.68
N GLY A 106 15.03 3.54 -12.47
CA GLY A 106 16.45 3.90 -12.36
C GLY A 106 16.69 5.40 -12.56
N TYR A 107 16.01 6.03 -13.53
CA TYR A 107 16.06 7.48 -13.72
C TYR A 107 15.55 8.24 -12.49
N LEU A 108 14.41 7.83 -11.92
CA LEU A 108 13.80 8.51 -10.78
C LEU A 108 14.67 8.38 -9.52
N PHE A 109 15.21 7.21 -9.23
CA PHE A 109 16.07 6.99 -8.06
C PHE A 109 17.37 7.80 -8.14
N LYS A 110 17.94 7.90 -9.34
CA LYS A 110 19.11 8.76 -9.58
C LYS A 110 18.78 10.26 -9.41
N LYS A 111 17.62 10.68 -9.92
CA LYS A 111 17.21 12.10 -9.90
C LYS A 111 16.91 12.59 -8.49
N PHE A 112 16.19 11.82 -7.71
CA PHE A 112 15.64 12.27 -6.43
C PHE A 112 16.43 11.85 -5.19
N GLN A 113 17.48 11.01 -5.34
CA GLN A 113 18.33 10.55 -4.22
C GLN A 113 17.49 10.01 -3.05
N ILE A 114 16.66 9.01 -3.33
CA ILE A 114 15.66 8.45 -2.41
C ILE A 114 16.32 7.83 -1.18
N ASN A 115 15.85 8.18 0.02
CA ASN A 115 16.32 7.62 1.28
C ASN A 115 15.51 6.39 1.70
N HIS A 116 14.18 6.45 1.62
CA HIS A 116 13.31 5.37 2.07
C HIS A 116 12.28 5.02 1.01
N VAL A 117 12.04 3.73 0.83
CA VAL A 117 11.03 3.18 -0.08
C VAL A 117 9.96 2.44 0.70
N TYR A 118 8.71 2.78 0.45
CA TYR A 118 7.52 2.05 0.90
C TYR A 118 6.83 1.45 -0.32
N HIS A 119 6.97 0.15 -0.49
CA HIS A 119 6.47 -0.55 -1.66
C HIS A 119 5.10 -1.18 -1.39
N ALA A 120 4.02 -0.46 -1.76
CA ALA A 120 2.64 -0.89 -1.60
C ALA A 120 1.95 -1.27 -2.92
N ALA A 121 2.61 -1.14 -4.07
CA ALA A 121 2.07 -1.53 -5.36
C ALA A 121 1.94 -3.04 -5.47
N ALA A 122 0.71 -3.55 -5.67
CA ALA A 122 0.44 -4.95 -5.94
C ALA A 122 -1.00 -5.15 -6.47
N TYR A 123 -1.22 -6.18 -7.27
CA TYR A 123 -2.56 -6.71 -7.55
C TYR A 123 -2.95 -7.69 -6.44
N LYS A 124 -4.07 -7.43 -5.77
CA LYS A 124 -4.47 -8.12 -4.52
C LYS A 124 -5.80 -8.88 -4.59
N HIS A 125 -6.65 -8.61 -5.59
CA HIS A 125 -7.98 -9.20 -5.69
C HIS A 125 -7.88 -10.63 -6.22
N VAL A 126 -7.99 -11.62 -5.32
CA VAL A 126 -7.79 -13.03 -5.63
C VAL A 126 -8.62 -13.50 -6.83
N PRO A 127 -9.95 -13.27 -6.90
CA PRO A 127 -10.75 -13.74 -8.05
C PRO A 127 -10.30 -13.13 -9.38
N LEU A 128 -9.83 -11.88 -9.38
CA LEU A 128 -9.34 -11.21 -10.58
C LEU A 128 -7.96 -11.73 -10.99
N VAL A 129 -7.07 -11.93 -10.01
CA VAL A 129 -5.71 -12.43 -10.26
C VAL A 129 -5.71 -13.86 -10.78
N GLU A 130 -6.63 -14.71 -10.29
CA GLU A 130 -6.74 -16.10 -10.71
C GLU A 130 -7.45 -16.33 -12.04
N ALA A 131 -8.11 -15.31 -12.59
CA ALA A 131 -8.64 -15.40 -13.94
C ALA A 131 -7.52 -15.69 -14.95
N PRO A 132 -7.63 -16.72 -15.82
CA PRO A 132 -6.53 -17.22 -16.66
C PRO A 132 -5.79 -16.14 -17.44
N HIS A 133 -6.50 -15.14 -17.93
CA HIS A 133 -5.94 -14.04 -18.72
C HIS A 133 -5.16 -13.01 -17.88
N ASN A 134 -5.30 -13.03 -16.55
CA ASN A 134 -4.71 -12.04 -15.65
C ASN A 134 -3.50 -12.58 -14.87
N ILE A 135 -3.32 -13.90 -14.80
CA ILE A 135 -2.26 -14.53 -14.01
C ILE A 135 -0.87 -13.97 -14.36
N THR A 136 -0.53 -13.95 -15.64
CA THR A 136 0.76 -13.45 -16.11
C THR A 136 0.96 -12.00 -15.70
N LYS A 137 -0.03 -11.16 -15.91
CA LYS A 137 0.05 -9.73 -15.56
C LYS A 137 0.17 -9.51 -14.05
N ALA A 138 -0.51 -10.32 -13.25
CA ALA A 138 -0.39 -10.28 -11.79
C ALA A 138 1.01 -10.69 -11.33
N CYS A 139 1.57 -11.76 -11.89
CA CYS A 139 2.94 -12.21 -11.61
C CYS A 139 3.97 -11.17 -12.07
N GLU A 140 3.84 -10.62 -13.27
CA GLU A 140 4.72 -9.53 -13.74
C GLU A 140 4.71 -8.35 -12.79
N ASN A 141 3.54 -7.91 -12.33
CA ASN A 141 3.44 -6.79 -11.41
C ASN A 141 3.99 -7.14 -10.02
N ASN A 142 3.51 -8.23 -9.42
CA ASN A 142 3.81 -8.52 -8.02
C ASN A 142 5.24 -9.08 -7.83
N ILE A 143 5.78 -9.80 -8.80
CA ILE A 143 7.11 -10.42 -8.71
C ILE A 143 8.14 -9.53 -9.41
N ILE A 144 8.00 -9.33 -10.74
CA ILE A 144 9.01 -8.61 -11.51
C ILE A 144 9.03 -7.13 -11.13
N GLY A 145 7.86 -6.52 -10.90
CA GLY A 145 7.78 -5.14 -10.42
C GLY A 145 8.47 -4.95 -9.06
N THR A 146 8.21 -5.85 -8.09
CA THR A 146 8.90 -5.83 -6.79
C THR A 146 10.40 -6.05 -6.94
N HIS A 147 10.82 -7.01 -7.78
CA HIS A 147 12.22 -7.27 -8.09
C HIS A 147 12.92 -6.03 -8.65
N ASN A 148 12.31 -5.35 -9.62
CA ASN A 148 12.91 -4.17 -10.24
C ASN A 148 13.14 -3.04 -9.23
N ILE A 149 12.11 -2.66 -8.48
CA ILE A 149 12.23 -1.54 -7.54
C ILE A 149 13.18 -1.87 -6.38
N ALA A 150 13.24 -3.12 -5.92
CA ALA A 150 14.14 -3.54 -4.85
C ALA A 150 15.60 -3.57 -5.31
N LEU A 151 15.89 -4.06 -6.52
CA LEU A 151 17.24 -4.00 -7.09
C LEU A 151 17.72 -2.57 -7.25
N ILE A 152 16.89 -1.70 -7.81
CA ILE A 152 17.24 -0.30 -7.99
C ILE A 152 17.46 0.38 -6.63
N ALA A 153 16.66 0.07 -5.62
CA ALA A 153 16.88 0.57 -4.27
C ALA A 153 18.25 0.14 -3.72
N ALA A 154 18.66 -1.11 -3.94
CA ALA A 154 19.98 -1.61 -3.56
C ALA A 154 21.11 -0.92 -4.35
N GLU A 155 20.98 -0.79 -5.67
CA GLU A 155 21.95 -0.13 -6.56
C GLU A 155 22.20 1.34 -6.17
N HIS A 156 21.15 2.03 -5.68
CA HIS A 156 21.21 3.42 -5.24
C HIS A 156 21.49 3.61 -3.74
N ASN A 157 21.77 2.52 -3.00
CA ASN A 157 22.04 2.56 -1.56
C ASN A 157 20.94 3.26 -0.74
N VAL A 158 19.68 2.99 -1.06
CA VAL A 158 18.53 3.46 -0.28
C VAL A 158 18.70 2.96 1.16
N GLU A 159 18.46 3.81 2.15
CA GLU A 159 18.68 3.46 3.56
C GLU A 159 17.75 2.32 4.00
N SER A 160 16.46 2.41 3.63
CA SER A 160 15.49 1.35 3.96
C SER A 160 14.46 1.12 2.87
N PHE A 161 14.08 -0.13 2.71
CA PHE A 161 13.03 -0.59 1.81
C PHE A 161 12.03 -1.43 2.61
N VAL A 162 10.78 -0.99 2.65
CA VAL A 162 9.68 -1.69 3.34
C VAL A 162 8.68 -2.21 2.31
N MET A 163 8.58 -3.54 2.19
CA MET A 163 7.58 -4.18 1.34
C MET A 163 6.28 -4.42 2.11
N ILE A 164 5.17 -3.97 1.56
CA ILE A 164 3.84 -4.32 2.05
C ILE A 164 3.46 -5.72 1.52
N SER A 165 3.26 -6.66 2.44
CA SER A 165 2.86 -8.03 2.15
C SER A 165 1.53 -8.39 2.83
N THR A 166 1.19 -9.66 2.84
CA THR A 166 -0.11 -10.18 3.27
C THR A 166 0.05 -11.48 4.06
N ASP A 167 -0.90 -11.78 4.93
CA ASP A 167 -1.08 -13.09 5.58
C ASP A 167 -1.19 -14.24 4.56
N LYS A 168 -1.76 -13.97 3.38
CA LYS A 168 -1.94 -14.95 2.29
C LYS A 168 -0.63 -15.41 1.65
N ALA A 169 0.50 -14.74 1.95
CA ALA A 169 1.85 -15.20 1.59
C ALA A 169 2.38 -16.30 2.53
N VAL A 170 1.71 -16.55 3.66
CA VAL A 170 2.05 -17.62 4.59
C VAL A 170 1.33 -18.90 4.16
N ARG A 171 2.05 -19.89 3.61
CA ARG A 171 1.45 -21.12 3.03
C ARG A 171 0.40 -20.79 1.96
N PRO A 172 0.81 -20.16 0.85
CA PRO A 172 -0.12 -19.64 -0.13
C PRO A 172 -0.95 -20.77 -0.78
N SER A 173 -2.26 -20.58 -0.78
CA SER A 173 -3.24 -21.48 -1.43
C SER A 173 -3.80 -20.91 -2.74
N ASN A 174 -3.32 -19.74 -3.16
CA ASN A 174 -3.77 -19.04 -4.36
C ASN A 174 -2.60 -18.29 -5.03
N ILE A 175 -2.77 -17.94 -6.29
CA ILE A 175 -1.73 -17.31 -7.12
C ILE A 175 -1.31 -15.94 -6.56
N MET A 176 -2.26 -15.15 -6.06
CA MET A 176 -1.93 -13.86 -5.46
C MET A 176 -1.00 -14.04 -4.25
N GLY A 177 -1.33 -14.93 -3.32
CA GLY A 177 -0.50 -15.25 -2.17
C GLY A 177 0.86 -15.81 -2.58
N ALA A 178 0.90 -16.71 -3.57
CA ALA A 178 2.15 -17.28 -4.11
C ALA A 178 3.05 -16.21 -4.73
N SER A 179 2.48 -15.28 -5.52
CA SER A 179 3.24 -14.17 -6.11
C SER A 179 3.84 -13.25 -5.05
N LYS A 180 3.10 -12.95 -3.98
CA LYS A 180 3.60 -12.16 -2.85
C LYS A 180 4.68 -12.93 -2.07
N ARG A 181 4.51 -14.24 -1.86
CA ARG A 181 5.53 -15.07 -1.21
C ARG A 181 6.84 -15.10 -2.01
N MET A 182 6.76 -15.21 -3.33
CA MET A 182 7.94 -15.18 -4.19
C MET A 182 8.66 -13.84 -4.12
N ALA A 183 7.91 -12.74 -4.12
CA ALA A 183 8.46 -11.40 -3.90
C ALA A 183 9.15 -11.27 -2.53
N GLU A 184 8.55 -11.80 -1.44
CA GLU A 184 9.18 -11.82 -0.11
C GLU A 184 10.51 -12.59 -0.09
N MET A 185 10.56 -13.76 -0.73
CA MET A 185 11.79 -14.57 -0.81
C MET A 185 12.91 -13.80 -1.52
N PHE A 186 12.57 -13.04 -2.57
CA PHE A 186 13.51 -12.17 -3.24
C PHE A 186 14.00 -11.04 -2.31
N ILE A 187 13.11 -10.35 -1.62
CA ILE A 187 13.47 -9.32 -0.64
C ILE A 187 14.39 -9.90 0.47
N GLN A 188 14.10 -11.11 0.95
CA GLN A 188 14.96 -11.79 1.93
C GLN A 188 16.36 -12.08 1.37
N SER A 189 16.46 -12.49 0.11
CA SER A 189 17.76 -12.76 -0.52
C SER A 189 18.63 -11.52 -0.63
N LEU A 190 18.05 -10.35 -0.85
CA LEU A 190 18.77 -9.07 -0.89
C LEU A 190 19.39 -8.69 0.47
N ASN A 191 18.77 -9.05 1.57
CA ASN A 191 19.35 -8.82 2.90
C ASN A 191 20.59 -9.68 3.18
N SER A 192 20.74 -10.83 2.52
CA SER A 192 21.90 -11.69 2.66
C SER A 192 23.08 -11.29 1.76
N THR A 193 22.85 -10.37 0.82
CA THR A 193 23.90 -9.79 0.00
C THR A 193 24.52 -8.56 0.71
N ALA A 194 25.71 -8.14 0.30
CA ALA A 194 26.40 -7.00 0.90
C ALA A 194 25.75 -5.63 0.57
N SER A 195 24.45 -5.57 0.46
CA SER A 195 23.69 -4.32 0.22
C SER A 195 23.70 -3.44 1.46
N LYS A 196 23.86 -2.12 1.27
CA LYS A 196 23.71 -1.12 2.34
C LYS A 196 22.24 -0.86 2.67
N THR A 197 21.32 -1.25 1.79
CA THR A 197 19.87 -1.07 1.98
C THR A 197 19.34 -2.08 2.97
N LYS A 198 18.62 -1.61 3.99
CA LYS A 198 17.91 -2.47 4.95
C LYS A 198 16.55 -2.84 4.37
N PHE A 199 16.41 -4.08 3.93
CA PHE A 199 15.13 -4.59 3.43
C PHE A 199 14.29 -5.18 4.57
N SER A 200 13.03 -4.83 4.59
CA SER A 200 12.05 -5.38 5.52
C SER A 200 10.70 -5.60 4.83
N MET A 201 9.86 -6.41 5.44
CA MET A 201 8.49 -6.63 4.98
C MET A 201 7.54 -6.68 6.14
N VAL A 202 6.31 -6.23 5.91
CA VAL A 202 5.22 -6.32 6.87
C VAL A 202 4.09 -7.13 6.27
N ARG A 203 3.51 -8.03 7.06
CA ARG A 203 2.36 -8.84 6.72
C ARG A 203 1.18 -8.43 7.59
N PHE A 204 0.02 -8.29 6.99
CA PHE A 204 -1.22 -8.09 7.72
C PHE A 204 -2.38 -8.76 6.97
N GLY A 205 -3.47 -8.99 7.68
CA GLY A 205 -4.68 -9.58 7.14
C GLY A 205 -5.54 -8.58 6.38
N ASN A 206 -6.85 -8.79 6.43
CA ASN A 206 -7.80 -7.91 5.78
C ASN A 206 -7.85 -6.55 6.48
N VAL A 207 -7.80 -5.49 5.68
CA VAL A 207 -7.90 -4.12 6.18
C VAL A 207 -9.34 -3.65 5.99
N ILE A 208 -9.96 -3.25 7.10
CA ILE A 208 -11.33 -2.73 7.12
C ILE A 208 -11.41 -1.48 6.23
N ASN A 209 -12.49 -1.36 5.45
CA ASN A 209 -12.72 -0.25 4.50
C ASN A 209 -11.66 -0.09 3.40
N SER A 210 -10.81 -1.08 3.14
CA SER A 210 -9.94 -1.03 1.97
C SER A 210 -10.74 -1.22 0.67
N SER A 211 -10.30 -0.59 -0.41
CA SER A 211 -10.94 -0.69 -1.73
C SER A 211 -11.17 -2.15 -2.13
N GLY A 212 -12.41 -2.49 -2.48
CA GLY A 212 -12.83 -3.85 -2.83
C GLY A 212 -12.83 -4.84 -1.66
N SER A 213 -12.77 -4.38 -0.39
CA SER A 213 -12.96 -5.24 0.78
C SER A 213 -14.45 -5.57 0.99
N VAL A 214 -14.70 -6.58 1.82
CA VAL A 214 -16.05 -7.13 2.03
C VAL A 214 -17.04 -6.10 2.59
N ILE A 215 -16.61 -5.22 3.50
CA ILE A 215 -17.50 -4.26 4.15
C ILE A 215 -18.11 -3.24 3.17
N PRO A 216 -17.35 -2.53 2.31
CA PRO A 216 -17.95 -1.69 1.27
C PRO A 216 -18.91 -2.43 0.36
N VAL A 217 -18.61 -3.69 0.01
CA VAL A 217 -19.50 -4.53 -0.82
C VAL A 217 -20.80 -4.82 -0.09
N PHE A 218 -20.74 -5.19 1.19
CA PHE A 218 -21.93 -5.45 2.01
C PHE A 218 -22.77 -4.19 2.19
N LEU A 219 -22.16 -3.04 2.46
CA LEU A 219 -22.87 -1.78 2.60
C LEU A 219 -23.61 -1.39 1.31
N ASP A 220 -22.97 -1.56 0.14
CA ASP A 220 -23.61 -1.33 -1.15
C ASP A 220 -24.77 -2.31 -1.42
N GLN A 221 -24.59 -3.60 -1.11
CA GLN A 221 -25.66 -4.60 -1.23
C GLN A 221 -26.85 -4.30 -0.30
N ILE A 222 -26.58 -3.90 0.94
CA ILE A 222 -27.63 -3.50 1.90
C ILE A 222 -28.35 -2.25 1.41
N ALA A 223 -27.62 -1.24 0.91
CA ALA A 223 -28.22 -0.01 0.38
C ALA A 223 -29.15 -0.25 -0.82
N ARG A 224 -28.88 -1.32 -1.61
CA ARG A 224 -29.72 -1.75 -2.74
C ARG A 224 -30.87 -2.68 -2.35
N GLY A 225 -31.05 -2.98 -1.06
CA GLY A 225 -32.12 -3.86 -0.56
C GLY A 225 -31.74 -5.35 -0.44
N GLY A 226 -30.47 -5.68 -0.56
CA GLY A 226 -29.96 -7.04 -0.43
C GLY A 226 -30.16 -7.93 -1.67
N PRO A 227 -29.88 -9.24 -1.58
CA PRO A 227 -29.27 -9.94 -0.45
C PRO A 227 -27.77 -9.65 -0.28
N VAL A 228 -27.23 -9.88 0.91
CA VAL A 228 -25.78 -9.84 1.17
C VAL A 228 -25.16 -11.17 0.74
N THR A 229 -24.10 -11.12 -0.05
CA THR A 229 -23.41 -12.31 -0.53
C THR A 229 -22.49 -12.87 0.54
N VAL A 230 -22.78 -14.06 1.05
CA VAL A 230 -21.91 -14.82 1.94
C VAL A 230 -21.17 -15.86 1.13
N THR A 231 -19.85 -15.83 1.13
CA THR A 231 -19.01 -16.77 0.36
C THR A 231 -18.85 -18.10 1.09
N ASP A 232 -18.86 -18.08 2.41
CA ASP A 232 -18.83 -19.26 3.26
C ASP A 232 -19.65 -18.96 4.53
N LYS A 233 -20.47 -19.90 4.97
CA LYS A 233 -21.35 -19.74 6.13
C LYS A 233 -20.62 -19.89 7.47
N ASP A 234 -19.44 -20.49 7.45
CA ASP A 234 -18.66 -20.84 8.65
C ASP A 234 -17.40 -19.96 8.81
N VAL A 235 -17.22 -18.94 7.92
CA VAL A 235 -16.08 -18.01 7.93
C VAL A 235 -16.54 -16.56 8.07
#